data_1c2498a75d3d9f343b7c8808471b8ec5
#
_entry.id   1c2498a75d3d9f343b7c8808471b8ec5
#
_cell.length_a   1.000
_cell.length_b   1.000
_cell.length_c   1.000
_cell.angle_alpha   90.00
_cell.angle_beta   90.00
_cell.angle_gamma   90.00
#
_symmetry.space_group_name_H-M   'P 1'
#
loop_
_entity.id
_entity.type
_entity.pdbx_description
1 polymer ?
#
loop_
_entity_poly.entity_id
_entity_poly.type
_entity_poly.pdbx_seq_one_letter_code
_entity_poly.pdbx_strand_id
1 'polypeptide(L)'
;INHIFVTHAHLDHINDIPFMLDNCFTKREIPLTVYGSLESINFLKEHIFNDKIWPNFSNIKLLNKNENTLLFKELKENEEIIHGKFKIKAIKTEHTDGSFGYIVSKNSSSYIISGDTDFNDNLISHINNTKNLKALFIECSFPNSLENIAKVSKHLTPNSLKMVLNKINNKNLAIFLYHLKLVQRNILKKEIEDLGILKNGGKILEDGDIIYIDELKVHSKIQDIELLDRVMDINLKLSSENDKEY
;
A
#
# COMPACT_ATOMS: atom_id res chain seq x y z
N ILE A 1 -9.19 -1.83 -11.00
CA ILE A 1 -8.56 -2.58 -9.89
C ILE A 1 -9.44 -3.78 -9.56
N ASN A 2 -8.83 -4.99 -9.52
CA ASN A 2 -9.55 -6.24 -9.23
C ASN A 2 -8.97 -7.01 -8.03
N HIS A 3 -7.79 -6.63 -7.57
CA HIS A 3 -7.12 -7.23 -6.42
C HIS A 3 -6.55 -6.15 -5.53
N ILE A 4 -6.83 -6.24 -4.23
CA ILE A 4 -6.31 -5.36 -3.18
C ILE A 4 -5.63 -6.23 -2.13
N PHE A 5 -4.44 -5.84 -1.73
CA PHE A 5 -3.69 -6.46 -0.64
C PHE A 5 -3.66 -5.49 0.53
N VAL A 6 -4.43 -5.80 1.57
CA VAL A 6 -4.57 -4.95 2.77
C VAL A 6 -3.43 -5.25 3.73
N THR A 7 -2.73 -4.22 4.18
CA THR A 7 -1.68 -4.37 5.19
C THR A 7 -2.29 -4.65 6.56
N HIS A 8 -3.29 -3.87 6.95
CA HIS A 8 -4.06 -4.02 8.18
C HIS A 8 -5.36 -3.21 8.10
N ALA A 9 -6.24 -3.35 9.08
CA ALA A 9 -7.60 -2.84 9.02
C ALA A 9 -7.81 -1.46 9.69
N HIS A 10 -6.77 -0.65 9.89
CA HIS A 10 -6.98 0.74 10.28
C HIS A 10 -7.70 1.50 9.18
N LEU A 11 -8.55 2.44 9.58
CA LEU A 11 -9.49 3.08 8.67
C LEU A 11 -8.79 3.85 7.53
N ASP A 12 -7.65 4.48 7.81
CA ASP A 12 -6.83 5.20 6.83
C ASP A 12 -6.16 4.29 5.78
N HIS A 13 -6.22 2.96 5.96
CA HIS A 13 -5.72 1.97 4.99
C HIS A 13 -6.83 1.23 4.23
N ILE A 14 -8.09 1.34 4.66
CA ILE A 14 -9.19 0.55 4.08
C ILE A 14 -10.40 1.37 3.64
N ASN A 15 -10.50 2.66 4.01
CA ASN A 15 -11.68 3.50 3.77
C ASN A 15 -12.10 3.60 2.30
N ASP A 16 -11.15 3.54 1.37
CA ASP A 16 -11.45 3.68 -0.06
C ASP A 16 -12.04 2.40 -0.68
N ILE A 17 -11.93 1.24 -0.02
CA ILE A 17 -12.45 -0.03 -0.55
C ILE A 17 -13.96 0.01 -0.73
N PRO A 18 -14.77 0.38 0.30
CA PRO A 18 -16.22 0.47 0.15
C PRO A 18 -16.66 1.50 -0.89
N PHE A 19 -16.04 2.69 -0.91
CA PHE A 19 -16.36 3.73 -1.89
C PHE A 19 -16.02 3.31 -3.33
N MET A 20 -14.88 2.65 -3.52
CA MET A 20 -14.50 2.14 -4.84
C MET A 20 -15.48 1.07 -5.33
N LEU A 21 -15.92 0.15 -4.46
CA LEU A 21 -16.92 -0.86 -4.82
C LEU A 21 -18.23 -0.22 -5.23
N ASP A 22 -18.75 0.71 -4.45
CA ASP A 22 -20.00 1.39 -4.71
C ASP A 22 -19.97 2.16 -6.05
N ASN A 23 -18.93 2.97 -6.27
CA ASN A 23 -18.79 3.76 -7.48
C ASN A 23 -18.54 2.95 -8.76
N CYS A 24 -17.98 1.74 -8.63
CA CYS A 24 -17.65 0.88 -9.78
C CYS A 24 -18.59 -0.30 -9.94
N PHE A 25 -19.55 -0.51 -9.04
CA PHE A 25 -20.42 -1.70 -8.98
C PHE A 25 -21.07 -2.02 -10.34
N THR A 26 -21.74 -1.04 -10.95
CA THR A 26 -22.50 -1.23 -12.19
C THR A 26 -21.63 -1.56 -13.41
N LYS A 27 -20.34 -1.27 -13.35
CA LYS A 27 -19.38 -1.50 -14.44
C LYS A 27 -18.47 -2.71 -14.19
N ARG A 28 -18.62 -3.40 -13.06
CA ARG A 28 -17.76 -4.53 -12.75
C ARG A 28 -18.19 -5.79 -13.47
N GLU A 29 -17.24 -6.40 -14.14
CA GLU A 29 -17.43 -7.69 -14.83
C GLU A 29 -16.83 -8.87 -14.06
N ILE A 30 -15.92 -8.59 -13.13
CA ILE A 30 -15.28 -9.59 -12.28
C ILE A 30 -15.25 -9.13 -10.82
N PRO A 31 -15.26 -10.05 -9.85
CA PRO A 31 -15.18 -9.71 -8.44
C PRO A 31 -13.98 -8.84 -8.09
N LEU A 32 -14.14 -7.96 -7.10
CA LEU A 32 -13.01 -7.43 -6.35
C LEU A 32 -12.57 -8.49 -5.35
N THR A 33 -11.30 -8.87 -5.37
CA THR A 33 -10.73 -9.75 -4.35
C THR A 33 -9.85 -8.95 -3.41
N VAL A 34 -10.20 -8.97 -2.13
CA VAL A 34 -9.42 -8.35 -1.05
C VAL A 34 -8.64 -9.44 -0.33
N TYR A 35 -7.33 -9.31 -0.31
CA TYR A 35 -6.39 -10.18 0.39
C TYR A 35 -5.91 -9.50 1.67
N GLY A 36 -5.76 -10.25 2.74
CA GLY A 36 -5.22 -9.77 4.01
C GLY A 36 -5.08 -10.91 5.02
N SER A 37 -4.63 -10.60 6.22
CA SER A 37 -4.65 -11.55 7.32
C SER A 37 -6.08 -11.94 7.70
N LEU A 38 -6.24 -13.04 8.41
CA LEU A 38 -7.54 -13.45 8.94
C LEU A 38 -8.18 -12.33 9.77
N GLU A 39 -7.39 -11.69 10.62
CA GLU A 39 -7.83 -10.61 11.49
C GLU A 39 -8.33 -9.41 10.68
N SER A 40 -7.54 -8.95 9.70
CA SER A 40 -7.93 -7.84 8.84
C SER A 40 -9.18 -8.13 8.03
N ILE A 41 -9.33 -9.35 7.52
CA ILE A 41 -10.52 -9.77 6.78
C ILE A 41 -11.74 -9.84 7.71
N ASN A 42 -11.59 -10.35 8.93
CA ASN A 42 -12.69 -10.40 9.90
C ASN A 42 -13.15 -8.99 10.27
N PHE A 43 -12.22 -8.06 10.52
CA PHE A 43 -12.58 -6.66 10.80
C PHE A 43 -13.32 -6.00 9.64
N LEU A 44 -12.90 -6.23 8.40
CA LEU A 44 -13.62 -5.74 7.22
C LEU A 44 -15.05 -6.29 7.14
N LYS A 45 -15.24 -7.59 7.39
CA LYS A 45 -16.55 -8.24 7.36
C LYS A 45 -17.45 -7.78 8.50
N GLU A 46 -16.92 -7.74 9.72
CA GLU A 46 -17.70 -7.49 10.93
C GLU A 46 -18.02 -5.99 11.11
N HIS A 47 -17.12 -5.11 10.71
CA HIS A 47 -17.22 -3.69 11.04
C HIS A 47 -17.45 -2.78 9.84
N ILE A 48 -17.14 -3.21 8.62
CA ILE A 48 -17.34 -2.39 7.42
C ILE A 48 -18.48 -2.97 6.56
N PHE A 49 -18.29 -4.16 5.98
CA PHE A 49 -19.25 -4.78 5.06
C PHE A 49 -20.31 -5.61 5.79
N ASN A 50 -21.08 -4.97 6.68
CA ASN A 50 -21.97 -5.62 7.65
C ASN A 50 -23.45 -5.21 7.53
N ASP A 51 -23.84 -4.57 6.42
CA ASP A 51 -25.18 -4.04 6.15
C ASP A 51 -25.65 -2.96 7.15
N LYS A 52 -24.74 -2.47 8.01
CA LYS A 52 -24.99 -1.36 8.96
C LYS A 52 -24.13 -0.15 8.66
N ILE A 53 -22.82 -0.37 8.51
CA ILE A 53 -21.87 0.69 8.12
C ILE A 53 -21.83 0.80 6.60
N TRP A 54 -21.70 -0.34 5.89
CA TRP A 54 -21.70 -0.42 4.43
C TRP A 54 -22.39 -1.68 3.95
N PRO A 55 -23.04 -1.67 2.76
CA PRO A 55 -23.65 -2.86 2.18
C PRO A 55 -22.66 -4.02 2.09
N ASN A 56 -23.13 -5.20 2.39
CA ASN A 56 -22.28 -6.39 2.34
C ASN A 56 -22.13 -6.90 0.89
N PHE A 57 -21.21 -6.29 0.16
CA PHE A 57 -20.91 -6.65 -1.22
C PHE A 57 -20.43 -8.11 -1.42
N SER A 58 -20.06 -8.81 -0.34
CA SER A 58 -19.78 -10.24 -0.44
C SER A 58 -21.04 -11.10 -0.61
N ASN A 59 -22.22 -10.51 -0.40
CA ASN A 59 -23.53 -11.13 -0.63
C ASN A 59 -24.25 -10.56 -1.86
N ILE A 60 -23.72 -9.50 -2.47
CA ILE A 60 -24.30 -8.87 -3.65
C ILE A 60 -23.64 -9.46 -4.90
N LYS A 61 -24.46 -9.91 -5.85
CA LYS A 61 -24.00 -10.48 -7.12
C LYS A 61 -23.57 -9.39 -8.08
N LEU A 62 -22.62 -9.71 -8.95
CA LEU A 62 -22.38 -8.92 -10.16
C LEU A 62 -23.65 -8.85 -11.02
N LEU A 63 -23.90 -7.72 -11.71
CA LEU A 63 -25.17 -7.49 -12.39
C LEU A 63 -25.56 -8.58 -13.41
N ASN A 64 -24.57 -9.12 -14.13
CA ASN A 64 -24.81 -10.08 -15.20
C ASN A 64 -24.19 -11.47 -14.95
N LYS A 65 -23.80 -11.77 -13.69
CA LYS A 65 -23.11 -13.01 -13.34
C LYS A 65 -23.57 -13.54 -11.99
N ASN A 66 -23.42 -14.83 -11.78
CA ASN A 66 -23.78 -15.47 -10.50
C ASN A 66 -22.62 -15.43 -9.48
N GLU A 67 -21.62 -14.59 -9.68
CA GLU A 67 -20.49 -14.40 -8.77
C GLU A 67 -20.75 -13.22 -7.83
N ASN A 68 -20.24 -13.30 -6.61
CA ASN A 68 -20.35 -12.18 -5.66
C ASN A 68 -19.41 -11.03 -6.10
N THR A 69 -19.81 -9.79 -5.83
CA THR A 69 -19.05 -8.59 -6.23
C THR A 69 -17.73 -8.47 -5.45
N LEU A 70 -17.73 -8.88 -4.19
CA LEU A 70 -16.57 -8.83 -3.29
C LEU A 70 -16.21 -10.24 -2.82
N LEU A 71 -14.95 -10.59 -2.93
CA LEU A 71 -14.37 -11.81 -2.38
C LEU A 71 -13.27 -11.45 -1.38
N PHE A 72 -13.22 -12.18 -0.28
CA PHE A 72 -12.14 -12.08 0.70
C PHE A 72 -11.26 -13.32 0.61
N LYS A 73 -9.95 -13.11 0.63
CA LYS A 73 -8.96 -14.19 0.67
C LYS A 73 -7.97 -13.96 1.80
N GLU A 74 -8.00 -14.87 2.75
CA GLU A 74 -7.01 -14.92 3.82
C GLU A 74 -5.62 -15.22 3.25
N LEU A 75 -4.62 -14.51 3.79
CA LEU A 75 -3.21 -14.79 3.61
C LEU A 75 -2.60 -15.16 4.96
N LYS A 76 -1.68 -16.12 4.92
CA LYS A 76 -0.83 -16.46 6.06
C LYS A 76 0.53 -15.77 5.93
N GLU A 77 1.20 -15.58 7.05
CA GLU A 77 2.58 -15.12 7.04
C GLU A 77 3.44 -16.04 6.15
N ASN A 78 4.28 -15.43 5.33
CA ASN A 78 5.12 -16.09 4.33
C ASN A 78 4.37 -16.75 3.17
N GLU A 79 3.05 -16.67 3.12
CA GLU A 79 2.30 -17.12 1.96
C GLU A 79 2.58 -16.23 0.75
N GLU A 80 2.70 -16.87 -0.40
CA GLU A 80 3.02 -16.25 -1.67
C GLU A 80 1.88 -16.47 -2.67
N ILE A 81 1.42 -15.38 -3.26
CA ILE A 81 0.40 -15.38 -4.31
C ILE A 81 1.02 -14.95 -5.63
N ILE A 82 0.72 -15.68 -6.70
CA ILE A 82 1.06 -15.30 -8.06
C ILE A 82 -0.16 -14.67 -8.72
N HIS A 83 -0.01 -13.44 -9.16
CA HIS A 83 -1.05 -12.73 -9.91
C HIS A 83 -0.45 -12.10 -11.18
N GLY A 84 -0.74 -12.70 -12.32
CA GLY A 84 -0.13 -12.32 -13.59
C GLY A 84 1.41 -12.42 -13.55
N LYS A 85 2.08 -11.29 -13.73
CA LYS A 85 3.55 -11.19 -13.68
C LYS A 85 4.09 -10.90 -12.28
N PHE A 86 3.20 -10.71 -11.31
CA PHE A 86 3.56 -10.35 -9.95
C PHE A 86 3.51 -11.56 -9.03
N LYS A 87 4.47 -11.60 -8.14
CA LYS A 87 4.60 -12.54 -7.05
C LYS A 87 4.55 -11.71 -5.76
N ILE A 88 3.57 -11.96 -4.92
CA ILE A 88 3.29 -11.14 -3.73
C ILE A 88 3.36 -12.06 -2.52
N LYS A 89 4.24 -11.74 -1.58
CA LYS A 89 4.45 -12.50 -0.36
C LYS A 89 4.10 -11.64 0.84
N ALA A 90 3.23 -12.14 1.72
CA ALA A 90 2.91 -11.48 2.99
C ALA A 90 4.02 -11.70 4.02
N ILE A 91 4.41 -10.64 4.72
CA ILE A 91 5.37 -10.67 5.83
C ILE A 91 4.76 -9.99 7.05
N LYS A 92 4.91 -10.59 8.22
CA LYS A 92 4.38 -10.02 9.46
C LYS A 92 5.15 -8.76 9.87
N THR A 93 4.42 -7.72 10.28
CA THR A 93 4.97 -6.46 10.79
C THR A 93 4.53 -6.22 12.24
N GLU A 94 5.19 -5.30 12.92
CA GLU A 94 4.95 -5.03 14.34
C GLU A 94 4.08 -3.77 14.48
N HIS A 95 2.76 -3.96 14.38
CA HIS A 95 1.78 -2.89 14.51
C HIS A 95 0.52 -3.37 15.24
N THR A 96 -0.55 -3.72 14.54
CA THR A 96 -1.75 -4.33 15.13
C THR A 96 -1.78 -5.84 14.87
N ASP A 97 -2.70 -6.54 15.51
CA ASP A 97 -2.93 -7.95 15.23
C ASP A 97 -3.26 -8.15 13.74
N GLY A 98 -2.58 -9.09 13.11
CA GLY A 98 -2.75 -9.38 11.70
C GLY A 98 -2.12 -8.35 10.74
N SER A 99 -1.25 -7.45 11.20
CA SER A 99 -0.56 -6.51 10.31
C SER A 99 0.47 -7.19 9.44
N PHE A 100 0.42 -6.85 8.14
CA PHE A 100 1.33 -7.33 7.11
C PHE A 100 2.05 -6.19 6.38
N GLY A 101 3.29 -6.45 6.01
CA GLY A 101 3.94 -5.85 4.86
C GLY A 101 3.94 -6.83 3.69
N TYR A 102 4.42 -6.40 2.53
CA TYR A 102 4.44 -7.22 1.34
C TYR A 102 5.77 -7.15 0.60
N ILE A 103 6.27 -8.33 0.19
CA ILE A 103 7.34 -8.42 -0.81
C ILE A 103 6.65 -8.59 -2.16
N VAL A 104 6.84 -7.63 -3.05
CA VAL A 104 6.30 -7.66 -4.41
C VAL A 104 7.44 -7.90 -5.38
N SER A 105 7.38 -8.98 -6.14
CA SER A 105 8.38 -9.30 -7.16
C SER A 105 7.75 -9.30 -8.55
N LYS A 106 8.48 -8.74 -9.51
CA LYS A 106 8.13 -8.73 -10.94
C LYS A 106 9.38 -9.03 -11.74
N ASN A 107 9.34 -10.06 -12.57
CA ASN A 107 10.53 -10.56 -13.28
C ASN A 107 11.65 -10.92 -12.28
N SER A 108 12.81 -10.27 -12.39
CA SER A 108 13.94 -10.48 -11.48
C SER A 108 14.06 -9.41 -10.39
N SER A 109 13.15 -8.44 -10.29
CA SER A 109 13.21 -7.33 -9.33
C SER A 109 12.21 -7.54 -8.20
N SER A 110 12.62 -7.19 -6.98
CA SER A 110 11.78 -7.25 -5.79
C SER A 110 11.69 -5.89 -5.11
N TYR A 111 10.57 -5.65 -4.46
CA TYR A 111 10.21 -4.43 -3.73
C TYR A 111 9.57 -4.83 -2.42
N ILE A 112 9.83 -4.10 -1.35
CA ILE A 112 9.18 -4.32 -0.06
C ILE A 112 8.37 -3.09 0.31
N ILE A 113 7.12 -3.32 0.72
CA ILE A 113 6.21 -2.33 1.31
C ILE A 113 6.00 -2.77 2.76
N SER A 114 6.46 -1.96 3.72
CA SER A 114 6.43 -2.37 5.12
C SER A 114 5.01 -2.49 5.70
N GLY A 115 4.03 -1.74 5.18
CA GLY A 115 2.86 -1.40 5.99
C GLY A 115 3.29 -0.53 7.18
N ASP A 116 2.41 -0.34 8.13
CA ASP A 116 2.75 0.31 9.39
C ASP A 116 3.51 -0.65 10.30
N THR A 117 4.54 -0.15 10.98
CA THR A 117 5.39 -1.00 11.82
C THR A 117 6.23 -0.20 12.78
N ASP A 118 6.46 -0.73 13.97
CA ASP A 118 7.59 -0.34 14.80
C ASP A 118 8.87 -1.07 14.35
N PHE A 119 9.98 -0.83 15.04
CA PHE A 119 11.23 -1.57 14.83
C PHE A 119 10.98 -3.09 14.88
N ASN A 120 11.40 -3.79 13.83
CA ASN A 120 11.03 -5.18 13.63
C ASN A 120 12.18 -5.99 13.01
N ASP A 121 12.75 -6.91 13.77
CA ASP A 121 13.83 -7.77 13.29
C ASP A 121 13.35 -8.76 12.19
N ASN A 122 12.08 -9.16 12.19
CA ASN A 122 11.49 -10.00 11.13
C ASN A 122 11.50 -9.25 9.80
N LEU A 123 11.04 -8.00 9.77
CA LEU A 123 11.09 -7.15 8.58
C LEU A 123 12.53 -6.97 8.08
N ILE A 124 13.48 -6.68 8.99
CA ILE A 124 14.90 -6.53 8.66
C ILE A 124 15.47 -7.82 8.05
N SER A 125 15.10 -8.97 8.61
CA SER A 125 15.49 -10.27 8.06
C SER A 125 14.97 -10.47 6.63
N HIS A 126 13.71 -10.13 6.37
CA HIS A 126 13.14 -10.19 5.02
C HIS A 126 13.83 -9.24 4.05
N ILE A 127 14.14 -8.00 4.48
CA ILE A 127 14.88 -7.04 3.65
C ILE A 127 16.25 -7.60 3.26
N ASN A 128 16.98 -8.15 4.21
CA ASN A 128 18.34 -8.66 3.98
C ASN A 128 18.37 -9.94 3.14
N ASN A 129 17.33 -10.78 3.21
CA ASN A 129 17.25 -12.05 2.51
C ASN A 129 16.51 -11.99 1.16
N THR A 130 15.85 -10.86 0.85
CA THR A 130 15.14 -10.71 -0.43
C THR A 130 16.13 -10.48 -1.57
N LYS A 131 16.16 -11.42 -2.52
CA LYS A 131 17.03 -11.34 -3.70
C LYS A 131 16.60 -10.18 -4.61
N ASN A 132 17.59 -9.49 -5.17
CA ASN A 132 17.37 -8.39 -6.13
C ASN A 132 16.39 -7.31 -5.62
N LEU A 133 16.43 -7.02 -4.33
CA LEU A 133 15.64 -5.95 -3.74
C LEU A 133 16.12 -4.61 -4.30
N LYS A 134 15.21 -3.89 -4.95
CA LYS A 134 15.46 -2.60 -5.61
C LYS A 134 15.08 -1.41 -4.77
N ALA A 135 13.96 -1.53 -4.04
CA ALA A 135 13.46 -0.45 -3.20
C ALA A 135 12.75 -1.00 -1.96
N LEU A 136 12.81 -0.20 -0.90
CA LEU A 136 12.05 -0.36 0.32
C LEU A 136 11.12 0.85 0.48
N PHE A 137 9.83 0.57 0.55
CA PHE A 137 8.78 1.50 0.94
C PHE A 137 8.53 1.27 2.43
N ILE A 138 8.86 2.24 3.27
CA ILE A 138 8.76 2.09 4.71
C ILE A 138 8.14 3.34 5.34
N GLU A 139 7.32 3.13 6.36
CA GLU A 139 6.72 4.23 7.10
C GLU A 139 7.75 5.03 7.91
N CYS A 140 7.44 6.29 8.19
CA CYS A 140 8.04 7.08 9.26
C CYS A 140 7.01 8.12 9.71
N SER A 141 6.31 7.83 10.81
CA SER A 141 5.06 8.52 11.14
C SER A 141 5.22 9.75 12.02
N PHE A 142 6.14 9.72 12.98
CA PHE A 142 6.27 10.74 14.00
C PHE A 142 7.69 11.29 14.13
N PRO A 143 7.86 12.61 14.44
CA PRO A 143 9.17 13.16 14.75
C PRO A 143 9.74 12.57 16.05
N ASN A 144 11.05 12.66 16.23
CA ASN A 144 11.73 12.10 17.41
C ASN A 144 11.21 12.66 18.74
N SER A 145 10.71 13.90 18.74
CA SER A 145 10.09 14.52 19.93
C SER A 145 8.82 13.81 20.42
N LEU A 146 8.19 12.99 19.55
CA LEU A 146 6.99 12.20 19.84
C LEU A 146 7.27 10.69 19.91
N GLU A 147 8.49 10.30 20.27
CA GLU A 147 8.93 8.89 20.36
C GLU A 147 8.02 8.04 21.26
N ASN A 148 7.55 8.59 22.39
CA ASN A 148 6.64 7.87 23.29
C ASN A 148 5.31 7.54 22.61
N ILE A 149 4.75 8.46 21.81
CA ILE A 149 3.52 8.23 21.04
C ILE A 149 3.79 7.20 19.95
N ALA A 150 4.87 7.35 19.19
CA ALA A 150 5.28 6.41 18.17
C ALA A 150 5.39 4.99 18.73
N LYS A 151 6.04 4.81 19.86
CA LYS A 151 6.21 3.50 20.51
C LYS A 151 4.88 2.88 20.92
N VAL A 152 3.97 3.64 21.55
CA VAL A 152 2.65 3.13 21.98
C VAL A 152 1.78 2.77 20.80
N SER A 153 1.83 3.56 19.73
CA SER A 153 1.08 3.31 18.49
C SER A 153 1.82 2.41 17.49
N LYS A 154 3.01 1.92 17.85
CA LYS A 154 3.85 1.02 17.04
C LYS A 154 4.16 1.58 15.66
N HIS A 155 4.73 2.78 15.65
CA HIS A 155 5.21 3.46 14.45
C HIS A 155 6.66 3.87 14.56
N LEU A 156 7.30 4.14 13.41
CA LEU A 156 8.69 4.60 13.38
C LEU A 156 8.79 6.12 13.55
N THR A 157 9.88 6.51 14.22
CA THR A 157 10.46 7.85 14.19
C THR A 157 11.74 7.84 13.35
N PRO A 158 12.32 8.99 12.98
CA PRO A 158 13.62 9.02 12.31
C PRO A 158 14.72 8.26 13.06
N ASN A 159 14.74 8.31 14.40
CA ASN A 159 15.70 7.55 15.20
C ASN A 159 15.52 6.03 15.08
N SER A 160 14.30 5.52 15.24
CA SER A 160 14.02 4.09 15.07
C SER A 160 14.16 3.62 13.63
N LEU A 161 13.78 4.45 12.65
CA LEU A 161 14.06 4.20 11.23
C LEU A 161 15.57 4.06 10.97
N LYS A 162 16.40 4.95 11.54
CA LYS A 162 17.87 4.85 11.44
C LYS A 162 18.39 3.53 12.01
N MET A 163 17.80 3.04 13.10
CA MET A 163 18.17 1.73 13.67
C MET A 163 17.85 0.59 12.71
N VAL A 164 16.68 0.61 12.04
CA VAL A 164 16.31 -0.35 10.99
C VAL A 164 17.33 -0.29 9.86
N LEU A 165 17.58 0.90 9.30
CA LEU A 165 18.47 1.08 8.14
C LEU A 165 19.93 0.70 8.43
N ASN A 166 20.40 0.87 9.68
CA ASN A 166 21.74 0.42 10.08
C ASN A 166 21.90 -1.10 10.00
N LYS A 167 20.83 -1.87 10.21
CA LYS A 167 20.83 -3.34 10.13
C LYS A 167 20.62 -3.86 8.71
N ILE A 168 20.31 -3.01 7.73
CA ILE A 168 20.16 -3.40 6.33
C ILE A 168 21.54 -3.55 5.68
N ASN A 169 21.77 -4.70 5.04
CA ASN A 169 23.05 -5.01 4.38
C ASN A 169 23.27 -4.17 3.13
N ASN A 170 22.25 -4.01 2.28
CA ASN A 170 22.32 -3.23 1.05
C ASN A 170 22.25 -1.72 1.31
N LYS A 171 23.40 -1.08 1.41
CA LYS A 171 23.49 0.38 1.66
C LYS A 171 23.13 1.25 0.45
N ASN A 172 22.94 0.65 -0.71
CA ASN A 172 22.55 1.33 -1.95
C ASN A 172 21.06 1.15 -2.27
N LEU A 173 20.26 0.65 -1.33
CA LEU A 173 18.82 0.47 -1.50
C LEU A 173 18.11 1.82 -1.61
N ALA A 174 17.23 1.97 -2.59
CA ALA A 174 16.34 3.13 -2.66
C ALA A 174 15.29 3.06 -1.54
N ILE A 175 15.18 4.12 -0.74
CA ILE A 175 14.25 4.19 0.40
C ILE A 175 13.16 5.20 0.08
N PHE A 176 11.92 4.72 0.03
CA PHE A 176 10.75 5.55 -0.13
C PHE A 176 9.99 5.62 1.19
N LEU A 177 9.80 6.83 1.70
CA LEU A 177 9.12 7.06 2.98
C LEU A 177 7.70 7.53 2.76
N TYR A 178 6.78 6.97 3.51
CA TYR A 178 5.37 7.32 3.46
C TYR A 178 4.76 7.35 4.86
N HIS A 179 3.46 7.62 4.97
CA HIS A 179 2.68 7.62 6.21
C HIS A 179 3.14 8.69 7.22
N LEU A 180 3.67 9.81 6.76
CA LEU A 180 4.06 10.91 7.65
C LEU A 180 2.79 11.56 8.21
N LYS A 181 2.58 11.46 9.52
CA LYS A 181 1.44 12.11 10.19
C LYS A 181 1.56 13.65 10.09
N LEU A 182 0.43 14.33 10.06
CA LEU A 182 0.38 15.79 9.89
C LEU A 182 0.96 16.55 11.10
N VAL A 183 0.92 15.93 12.28
CA VAL A 183 1.45 16.53 13.50
C VAL A 183 2.95 16.75 13.36
N GLN A 184 3.40 17.99 13.47
CA GLN A 184 4.79 18.40 13.33
C GLN A 184 5.49 17.89 12.04
N ARG A 185 4.74 17.74 10.94
CA ARG A 185 5.24 17.16 9.68
C ARG A 185 6.52 17.84 9.15
N ASN A 186 6.65 19.14 9.31
CA ASN A 186 7.84 19.87 8.85
C ASN A 186 9.09 19.51 9.67
N ILE A 187 8.92 19.26 10.99
CA ILE A 187 10.01 18.78 11.85
C ILE A 187 10.42 17.39 11.43
N LEU A 188 9.43 16.49 11.25
CA LEU A 188 9.64 15.12 10.81
C LEU A 188 10.39 15.07 9.46
N LYS A 189 9.97 15.85 8.46
CA LYS A 189 10.66 15.93 7.16
C LYS A 189 12.11 16.35 7.31
N LYS A 190 12.37 17.41 8.09
CA LYS A 190 13.73 17.88 8.35
C LYS A 190 14.59 16.81 9.03
N GLU A 191 14.07 16.16 10.07
CA GLU A 191 14.80 15.08 10.76
C GLU A 191 15.14 13.91 9.83
N ILE A 192 14.23 13.57 8.89
CA ILE A 192 14.48 12.55 7.85
C ILE A 192 15.57 13.01 6.87
N GLU A 193 15.52 14.27 6.41
CA GLU A 193 16.53 14.83 5.52
C GLU A 193 17.91 14.85 6.20
N ASP A 194 17.99 15.21 7.48
CA ASP A 194 19.20 15.23 8.28
C ASP A 194 19.84 13.82 8.45
N LEU A 195 19.06 12.74 8.30
CA LEU A 195 19.59 11.38 8.28
C LEU A 195 20.41 11.07 7.00
N GLY A 196 20.25 11.84 5.94
CA GLY A 196 20.96 11.65 4.68
C GLY A 196 20.69 10.29 4.00
N ILE A 197 19.49 9.73 4.24
CA ILE A 197 19.10 8.39 3.77
C ILE A 197 18.41 8.39 2.40
N LEU A 198 18.00 9.56 1.92
CA LEU A 198 17.28 9.71 0.65
C LEU A 198 18.29 9.70 -0.52
N LYS A 199 18.85 8.52 -0.79
CA LYS A 199 19.85 8.28 -1.84
C LYS A 199 19.29 7.35 -2.90
N ASN A 200 19.98 7.22 -4.03
CA ASN A 200 19.65 6.27 -5.09
C ASN A 200 18.20 6.36 -5.61
N GLY A 201 17.66 7.59 -5.69
CA GLY A 201 16.29 7.84 -6.09
C GLY A 201 15.25 7.74 -4.96
N GLY A 202 15.69 7.50 -3.72
CA GLY A 202 14.81 7.50 -2.55
C GLY A 202 14.20 8.87 -2.28
N LYS A 203 12.99 8.90 -1.72
CA LYS A 203 12.18 10.10 -1.54
C LYS A 203 11.17 9.95 -0.41
N ILE A 204 10.80 11.07 0.22
CA ILE A 204 9.54 11.18 0.98
C ILE A 204 8.40 11.30 -0.03
N LEU A 205 7.47 10.36 0.02
CA LEU A 205 6.33 10.31 -0.88
C LEU A 205 5.21 11.26 -0.42
N GLU A 206 4.54 11.83 -1.40
CA GLU A 206 3.34 12.65 -1.23
C GLU A 206 2.17 12.02 -1.97
N ASP A 207 0.95 12.39 -1.57
CA ASP A 207 -0.26 11.92 -2.24
C ASP A 207 -0.24 12.28 -3.72
N GLY A 208 -0.43 11.27 -4.58
CA GLY A 208 -0.40 11.39 -6.02
C GLY A 208 0.98 11.21 -6.66
N ASP A 209 2.03 10.92 -5.88
CA ASP A 209 3.31 10.49 -6.47
C ASP A 209 3.14 9.16 -7.22
N ILE A 210 3.70 9.08 -8.42
CA ILE A 210 3.73 7.87 -9.24
C ILE A 210 5.17 7.38 -9.33
N ILE A 211 5.39 6.11 -8.97
CA ILE A 211 6.71 5.50 -8.99
C ILE A 211 6.76 4.46 -10.10
N TYR A 212 7.62 4.68 -11.07
CA TYR A 212 7.90 3.70 -12.13
C TYR A 212 8.95 2.72 -11.61
N ILE A 213 8.51 1.58 -11.10
CA ILE A 213 9.36 0.61 -10.40
C ILE A 213 10.45 0.01 -11.27
N ASP A 214 10.24 -0.13 -12.58
CA ASP A 214 11.24 -0.67 -13.49
C ASP A 214 12.43 0.30 -13.67
N GLU A 215 12.23 1.61 -13.44
CA GLU A 215 13.24 2.67 -13.58
C GLU A 215 13.59 3.34 -12.25
N LEU A 216 12.83 3.07 -11.20
CA LEU A 216 12.87 3.76 -9.89
C LEU A 216 12.75 5.29 -10.02
N LYS A 217 12.05 5.77 -11.04
CA LYS A 217 11.74 7.18 -11.21
C LYS A 217 10.44 7.55 -10.52
N VAL A 218 10.47 8.62 -9.75
CA VAL A 218 9.29 9.20 -9.12
C VAL A 218 8.82 10.39 -9.95
N HIS A 219 7.59 10.34 -10.39
CA HIS A 219 6.90 11.51 -10.91
C HIS A 219 6.04 12.05 -9.78
N SER A 220 6.45 13.17 -9.22
CA SER A 220 5.64 13.88 -8.24
C SER A 220 4.41 14.43 -8.93
N LYS A 221 3.32 14.49 -8.16
CA LYS A 221 2.04 15.03 -8.60
C LYS A 221 2.30 16.28 -9.43
N ILE A 222 2.00 16.18 -10.71
CA ILE A 222 2.14 17.31 -11.59
C ILE A 222 1.17 18.37 -11.09
N GLN A 223 1.65 19.57 -10.87
CA GLN A 223 0.79 20.75 -10.75
C GLN A 223 0.10 21.05 -12.11
N ASP A 224 0.16 20.14 -13.06
CA ASP A 224 -0.42 20.22 -14.38
C ASP A 224 -1.82 19.61 -14.37
N ILE A 225 -2.78 20.47 -14.09
CA ILE A 225 -4.21 20.26 -14.40
C ILE A 225 -4.39 19.75 -15.85
N GLU A 226 -3.53 20.15 -16.79
CA GLU A 226 -3.53 19.69 -18.18
C GLU A 226 -3.33 18.19 -18.39
N LEU A 227 -2.61 17.48 -17.51
CA LEU A 227 -2.43 16.02 -17.68
C LEU A 227 -3.63 15.23 -17.15
N LEU A 228 -4.28 15.72 -16.09
CA LEU A 228 -5.56 15.15 -15.61
C LEU A 228 -6.65 15.32 -16.68
N ASP A 229 -6.71 16.49 -17.30
CA ASP A 229 -7.64 16.76 -18.39
C ASP A 229 -7.35 15.88 -19.62
N ARG A 230 -6.07 15.63 -19.96
CA ARG A 230 -5.71 14.69 -21.05
C ARG A 230 -6.05 13.25 -20.73
N VAL A 231 -5.87 12.79 -19.49
CA VAL A 231 -6.26 11.42 -19.07
C VAL A 231 -7.78 11.29 -19.03
N MET A 232 -8.49 12.32 -18.58
CA MET A 232 -9.95 12.38 -18.62
C MET A 232 -10.47 12.43 -20.06
N ASP A 233 -9.86 13.22 -20.94
CA ASP A 233 -10.20 13.31 -22.36
C ASP A 233 -9.94 12.00 -23.12
N ILE A 234 -8.87 11.28 -22.82
CA ILE A 234 -8.59 9.96 -23.39
C ILE A 234 -9.66 8.95 -22.94
N ASN A 235 -10.04 8.95 -21.66
CA ASN A 235 -11.10 8.07 -21.17
C ASN A 235 -12.48 8.41 -21.75
N LEU A 236 -12.79 9.69 -21.95
CA LEU A 236 -14.01 10.14 -22.62
C LEU A 236 -14.02 9.79 -24.10
N LYS A 237 -12.89 9.88 -24.80
CA LYS A 237 -12.78 9.48 -26.22
C LYS A 237 -12.91 7.97 -26.40
N LEU A 238 -12.30 7.16 -25.52
CA LEU A 238 -12.44 5.70 -25.55
C LEU A 238 -13.88 5.25 -25.25
N SER A 239 -14.61 5.98 -24.39
CA SER A 239 -16.03 5.69 -24.14
C SER A 239 -16.94 6.10 -25.30
N SER A 240 -16.61 7.17 -26.03
CA SER A 240 -17.42 7.66 -27.17
C SER A 240 -17.17 6.87 -28.46
N GLU A 241 -16.07 6.16 -28.61
CA GLU A 241 -15.80 5.28 -29.74
C GLU A 241 -16.49 3.92 -29.62
N ASN A 242 -16.71 3.44 -28.36
CA ASN A 242 -17.45 2.20 -28.11
C ASN A 242 -18.98 2.34 -28.20
N ASP A 243 -19.52 3.56 -28.21
CA ASP A 243 -20.96 3.81 -28.33
C ASP A 243 -21.43 3.94 -29.79
N LYS A 244 -20.54 3.73 -30.80
CA LYS A 244 -20.88 3.83 -32.23
C LYS A 244 -21.00 2.51 -32.98
N GLU A 245 -20.88 1.38 -32.29
CA GLU A 245 -21.13 0.04 -32.86
C GLU A 245 -22.26 -0.68 -32.12
N TYR A 246 -23.49 -0.16 -32.17
CA TYR A 246 -24.73 -0.96 -32.04
C TYR A 246 -25.86 -0.21 -32.70
#